data_8c44ba7182d424c9d49b0d744ec5d7ff
#
_entry.id   8c44ba7182d424c9d49b0d744ec5d7ff
#
_cell.length_a   1.000
_cell.length_b   1.000
_cell.length_c   1.000
_cell.angle_alpha   90.00
_cell.angle_beta   90.00
_cell.angle_gamma   90.00
#
_symmetry.space_group_name_H-M   'P 1'
#
loop_
_entity.id
_entity.type
_entity.pdbx_description
1 polymer ?
#
loop_
_entity_poly.entity_id
_entity_poly.type
_entity_poly.pdbx_seq_one_letter_code
_entity_poly.pdbx_strand_id
1 'polypeptide(L)'
;ISDLPQIGALAITGTDLILLELPYAPYQSWMEQEVHAIAVQQGLTPVIAHVHRYLMWYSQEELETVLGWDAIFQINAEAFESFRQKRIVKELWKRGLPVLFGSDCHNLSDRRPNFDYLQRKAKPELLQQADRLFAQHILSYSTAQA
;
A
#
# COMPACT_ATOMS: atom_id res chain seq x y z
N ILE A 1 0.42 17.80 -0.36
CA ILE A 1 0.93 16.88 -1.40
C ILE A 1 -0.05 16.84 -2.57
N SER A 2 -1.34 16.80 -2.29
CA SER A 2 -2.40 16.78 -3.33
C SER A 2 -2.32 17.94 -4.33
N ASP A 3 -1.77 19.07 -3.92
CA ASP A 3 -1.61 20.28 -4.72
C ASP A 3 -0.32 20.31 -5.57
N LEU A 4 0.50 19.25 -5.50
CA LEU A 4 1.74 19.20 -6.27
C LEU A 4 1.43 19.13 -7.78
N PRO A 5 1.97 20.07 -8.58
CA PRO A 5 1.91 19.96 -10.03
C PRO A 5 2.54 18.62 -10.46
N GLN A 6 1.91 17.92 -11.38
CA GLN A 6 2.43 16.66 -11.92
C GLN A 6 2.49 15.49 -10.91
N ILE A 7 1.67 15.49 -9.84
CA ILE A 7 1.62 14.35 -8.90
C ILE A 7 1.39 13.01 -9.63
N GLY A 8 0.69 13.01 -10.76
CA GLY A 8 0.51 11.83 -11.60
C GLY A 8 1.81 11.22 -12.11
N ALA A 9 2.89 12.00 -12.21
CA ALA A 9 4.22 11.47 -12.57
C ALA A 9 4.85 10.61 -11.46
N LEU A 10 4.31 10.67 -10.23
CA LEU A 10 4.73 9.84 -9.10
C LEU A 10 3.96 8.50 -9.03
N ALA A 11 2.99 8.29 -9.91
CA ALA A 11 2.29 7.01 -10.00
C ALA A 11 3.25 5.88 -10.41
N ILE A 12 2.97 4.68 -9.96
CA ILE A 12 3.70 3.49 -10.40
C ILE A 12 3.51 3.35 -11.91
N THR A 13 4.62 3.31 -12.64
CA THR A 13 4.62 3.33 -14.11
C THR A 13 3.64 2.31 -14.70
N GLY A 14 2.76 2.78 -15.57
CA GLY A 14 1.75 1.96 -16.25
C GLY A 14 0.53 1.64 -15.40
N THR A 15 0.35 2.30 -14.26
CA THR A 15 -0.81 2.14 -13.38
C THR A 15 -1.38 3.48 -12.95
N ASP A 16 -2.55 3.46 -12.31
CA ASP A 16 -3.14 4.59 -11.59
C ASP A 16 -2.77 4.60 -10.09
N LEU A 17 -1.88 3.69 -9.66
CA LEU A 17 -1.48 3.55 -8.27
C LEU A 17 -0.43 4.58 -7.87
N ILE A 18 -0.61 5.22 -6.71
CA ILE A 18 0.40 6.08 -6.11
C ILE A 18 0.75 5.57 -4.70
N LEU A 19 2.04 5.32 -4.46
CA LEU A 19 2.52 4.86 -3.16
C LEU A 19 2.71 6.07 -2.23
N LEU A 20 2.04 6.04 -1.08
CA LEU A 20 2.05 7.09 -0.07
C LEU A 20 2.58 6.54 1.25
N GLU A 21 3.62 7.16 1.76
CA GLU A 21 4.13 6.89 3.10
C GLU A 21 3.59 7.94 4.08
N LEU A 22 2.93 7.49 5.14
CA LEU A 22 2.48 8.38 6.21
C LEU A 22 3.65 8.69 7.14
N PRO A 23 3.68 9.89 7.77
CA PRO A 23 4.72 10.24 8.72
C PRO A 23 4.79 9.25 9.89
N TYR A 24 6.00 8.92 10.34
CA TYR A 24 6.26 8.19 11.59
C TYR A 24 6.08 9.14 12.79
N ALA A 25 4.85 9.58 12.97
CA ALA A 25 4.44 10.56 13.97
C ALA A 25 3.00 10.25 14.39
N PRO A 26 2.49 10.82 15.50
CA PRO A 26 1.08 10.68 15.87
C PRO A 26 0.15 11.06 14.72
N TYR A 27 -0.95 10.34 14.62
CA TYR A 27 -1.97 10.56 13.60
C TYR A 27 -2.47 12.02 13.59
N GLN A 28 -2.71 12.55 12.40
CA GLN A 28 -3.28 13.87 12.18
C GLN A 28 -4.38 13.79 11.12
N SER A 29 -5.49 14.45 11.36
CA SER A 29 -6.67 14.39 10.45
C SER A 29 -6.41 14.90 9.04
N TRP A 30 -5.42 15.77 8.83
CA TRP A 30 -5.04 16.24 7.50
C TRP A 30 -4.53 15.10 6.59
N MET A 31 -4.01 14.01 7.18
CA MET A 31 -3.53 12.85 6.41
C MET A 31 -4.65 12.22 5.59
N GLU A 32 -5.81 12.04 6.20
CA GLU A 32 -7.01 11.55 5.51
C GLU A 32 -7.46 12.48 4.39
N GLN A 33 -7.46 13.78 4.66
CA GLN A 33 -7.84 14.80 3.69
C GLN A 33 -6.91 14.78 2.46
N GLU A 34 -5.60 14.65 2.69
CA GLU A 34 -4.60 14.56 1.60
C GLU A 34 -4.77 13.29 0.77
N VAL A 35 -4.94 12.14 1.41
CA VAL A 35 -5.15 10.86 0.71
C VAL A 35 -6.44 10.91 -0.11
N HIS A 36 -7.53 11.42 0.46
CA HIS A 36 -8.79 11.59 -0.23
C HIS A 36 -8.68 12.59 -1.41
N ALA A 37 -7.99 13.71 -1.22
CA ALA A 37 -7.79 14.70 -2.27
C ALA A 37 -7.01 14.11 -3.46
N ILE A 38 -5.99 13.30 -3.22
CA ILE A 38 -5.24 12.60 -4.26
C ILE A 38 -6.17 11.68 -5.07
N ALA A 39 -7.01 10.91 -4.41
CA ALA A 39 -7.95 10.01 -5.07
C ALA A 39 -8.95 10.79 -5.93
N VAL A 40 -9.63 11.79 -5.35
CA VAL A 40 -10.74 12.49 -6.00
C VAL A 40 -10.27 13.51 -7.03
N GLN A 41 -9.24 14.29 -6.73
CA GLN A 41 -8.81 15.40 -7.61
C GLN A 41 -7.86 14.94 -8.70
N GLN A 42 -7.04 13.92 -8.42
CA GLN A 42 -6.03 13.45 -9.36
C GLN A 42 -6.42 12.15 -10.07
N GLY A 43 -7.49 11.49 -9.65
CA GLY A 43 -7.93 10.20 -10.22
C GLY A 43 -6.92 9.08 -10.02
N LEU A 44 -6.09 9.17 -8.98
CA LEU A 44 -5.10 8.16 -8.61
C LEU A 44 -5.62 7.29 -7.48
N THR A 45 -5.23 6.04 -7.46
CA THR A 45 -5.57 5.12 -6.36
C THR A 45 -4.46 5.13 -5.31
N PRO A 46 -4.72 5.63 -4.09
CA PRO A 46 -3.73 5.66 -3.03
C PRO A 46 -3.35 4.25 -2.56
N VAL A 47 -2.06 4.00 -2.40
CA VAL A 47 -1.51 2.80 -1.77
C VAL A 47 -0.74 3.22 -0.53
N ILE A 48 -1.25 2.89 0.65
CA ILE A 48 -0.60 3.24 1.92
C ILE A 48 0.56 2.26 2.17
N ALA A 49 1.78 2.78 2.12
CA ALA A 49 3.00 2.00 2.27
C ALA A 49 3.09 1.37 3.67
N HIS A 50 3.60 0.14 3.73
CA HIS A 50 3.97 -0.63 4.93
C HIS A 50 3.08 -0.36 6.16
N VAL A 51 1.75 -0.43 5.98
CA VAL A 51 0.75 -0.08 7.00
C VAL A 51 0.97 -0.79 8.35
N HIS A 52 1.59 -1.98 8.35
CA HIS A 52 1.95 -2.74 9.55
C HIS A 52 2.95 -2.05 10.47
N ARG A 53 3.74 -1.09 9.96
CA ARG A 53 4.71 -0.32 10.76
C ARG A 53 4.06 0.75 11.62
N TYR A 54 2.89 1.27 11.22
CA TYR A 54 2.19 2.31 11.97
C TYR A 54 1.63 1.86 13.31
N LEU A 55 1.58 0.54 13.56
CA LEU A 55 1.31 -0.01 14.91
C LEU A 55 2.20 0.54 16.03
N MET A 56 3.36 1.08 15.69
CA MET A 56 4.28 1.67 16.66
C MET A 56 3.97 3.12 16.99
N TRP A 57 3.20 3.79 16.13
CA TRP A 57 2.98 5.24 16.16
C TRP A 57 1.51 5.59 16.43
N TYR A 58 0.59 4.74 15.98
CA TYR A 58 -0.84 4.97 16.04
C TYR A 58 -1.48 4.11 17.13
N SER A 59 -2.44 4.70 17.85
CA SER A 59 -3.35 3.95 18.69
C SER A 59 -4.18 2.97 17.83
N GLN A 60 -4.88 2.06 18.49
CA GLN A 60 -5.75 1.15 17.77
C GLN A 60 -6.90 1.89 17.06
N GLU A 61 -7.46 2.92 17.66
CA GLU A 61 -8.52 3.73 17.07
C GLU A 61 -8.04 4.52 15.84
N GLU A 62 -6.84 5.11 15.92
CA GLU A 62 -6.22 5.80 14.81
C GLU A 62 -5.89 4.85 13.66
N LEU A 63 -5.38 3.65 13.96
CA LEU A 63 -5.14 2.64 12.95
C LEU A 63 -6.45 2.18 12.29
N GLU A 64 -7.52 1.98 13.07
CA GLU A 64 -8.85 1.67 12.53
C GLU A 64 -9.35 2.77 11.58
N THR A 65 -9.10 4.02 11.91
CA THR A 65 -9.41 5.15 11.04
C THR A 65 -8.67 5.04 9.70
N VAL A 66 -7.36 4.78 9.74
CA VAL A 66 -6.54 4.59 8.52
C VAL A 66 -7.04 3.40 7.70
N LEU A 67 -7.37 2.28 8.34
CA LEU A 67 -7.89 1.10 7.66
C LEU A 67 -9.31 1.28 7.08
N GLY A 68 -10.00 2.33 7.47
CA GLY A 68 -11.29 2.74 6.90
C GLY A 68 -11.19 3.62 5.67
N TRP A 69 -10.00 4.06 5.27
CA TRP A 69 -9.83 4.91 4.08
C TRP A 69 -10.08 4.14 2.78
N ASP A 70 -10.52 4.85 1.77
CA ASP A 70 -10.62 4.32 0.40
C ASP A 70 -9.22 4.28 -0.24
N ALA A 71 -8.45 3.27 0.16
CA ALA A 71 -7.06 3.08 -0.24
C ALA A 71 -6.69 1.59 -0.26
N ILE A 72 -5.64 1.26 -0.97
CA ILE A 72 -5.00 -0.04 -0.92
C ILE A 72 -3.94 -0.03 0.19
N PHE A 73 -3.78 -1.13 0.91
CA PHE A 73 -2.81 -1.24 2.00
C PHE A 73 -1.63 -2.11 1.57
N GLN A 74 -0.43 -1.55 1.61
CA GLN A 74 0.77 -2.31 1.24
C GLN A 74 1.43 -2.86 2.52
N ILE A 75 1.82 -4.13 2.44
CA ILE A 75 2.50 -4.90 3.50
C ILE A 75 3.85 -5.35 2.97
N ASN A 76 4.91 -5.15 3.75
CA ASN A 76 6.22 -5.69 3.41
C ASN A 76 6.33 -7.18 3.79
N ALA A 77 7.18 -7.89 3.07
CA ALA A 77 7.43 -9.31 3.33
C ALA A 77 7.90 -9.58 4.77
N GLU A 78 8.67 -8.66 5.38
CA GLU A 78 9.14 -8.80 6.76
C GLU A 78 8.02 -8.81 7.81
N ALA A 79 6.82 -8.33 7.49
CA ALA A 79 5.68 -8.41 8.41
C ALA A 79 5.34 -9.83 8.85
N PHE A 80 5.71 -10.83 8.05
CA PHE A 80 5.52 -12.23 8.37
C PHE A 80 6.55 -12.78 9.38
N GLU A 81 7.62 -12.06 9.67
CA GLU A 81 8.62 -12.42 10.69
C GLU A 81 8.14 -12.08 12.10
N SER A 82 7.35 -11.01 12.24
CA SER A 82 6.82 -10.54 13.51
C SER A 82 5.43 -11.09 13.79
N PHE A 83 5.24 -11.73 14.95
CA PHE A 83 3.92 -12.20 15.38
C PHE A 83 2.90 -11.07 15.47
N ARG A 84 3.32 -9.89 15.95
CA ARG A 84 2.46 -8.71 16.09
C ARG A 84 2.05 -8.15 14.72
N GLN A 85 3.00 -8.00 13.79
CA GLN A 85 2.73 -7.47 12.46
C GLN A 85 1.91 -8.47 11.60
N LYS A 86 2.20 -9.76 11.72
CA LYS A 86 1.41 -10.82 11.07
C LYS A 86 -0.07 -10.80 11.47
N ARG A 87 -0.37 -10.33 12.66
CA ARG A 87 -1.76 -10.15 13.14
C ARG A 87 -2.50 -9.13 12.31
N ILE A 88 -1.85 -8.02 11.90
CA ILE A 88 -2.44 -7.04 10.98
C ILE A 88 -2.74 -7.68 9.62
N VAL A 89 -1.81 -8.42 9.05
CA VAL A 89 -2.05 -9.10 7.77
C VAL A 89 -3.31 -9.97 7.84
N LYS A 90 -3.47 -10.71 8.92
CA LYS A 90 -4.67 -11.53 9.16
C LYS A 90 -5.95 -10.70 9.28
N GLU A 91 -5.86 -9.55 9.94
CA GLU A 91 -7.00 -8.66 10.15
C GLU A 91 -7.45 -8.02 8.83
N LEU A 92 -6.50 -7.51 8.03
CA LEU A 92 -6.77 -6.99 6.69
C LEU A 92 -7.46 -8.04 5.81
N TRP A 93 -6.93 -9.27 5.82
CA TRP A 93 -7.50 -10.38 5.08
C TRP A 93 -8.93 -10.72 5.53
N LYS A 94 -9.13 -10.84 6.84
CA LYS A 94 -10.43 -11.18 7.43
C LYS A 94 -11.51 -10.15 7.09
N ARG A 95 -11.12 -8.88 6.98
CA ARG A 95 -12.02 -7.79 6.60
C ARG A 95 -12.23 -7.67 5.09
N GLY A 96 -11.50 -8.43 4.29
CA GLY A 96 -11.55 -8.33 2.83
C GLY A 96 -11.00 -7.02 2.29
N LEU A 97 -10.10 -6.35 3.04
CA LEU A 97 -9.47 -5.10 2.60
C LEU A 97 -8.47 -5.35 1.46
N PRO A 98 -8.31 -4.38 0.55
CA PRO A 98 -7.39 -4.51 -0.58
C PRO A 98 -5.94 -4.43 -0.10
N VAL A 99 -5.16 -5.49 -0.36
CA VAL A 99 -3.76 -5.60 0.08
C VAL A 99 -2.84 -5.89 -1.09
N LEU A 100 -1.74 -5.15 -1.15
CA LEU A 100 -0.58 -5.43 -1.99
C LEU A 100 0.63 -5.77 -1.13
N PHE A 101 1.58 -6.51 -1.70
CA PHE A 101 2.83 -6.86 -1.03
C PHE A 101 4.01 -6.18 -1.69
N GLY A 102 5.02 -5.84 -0.87
CA GLY A 102 6.26 -5.25 -1.30
C GLY A 102 7.45 -5.77 -0.51
N SER A 103 8.65 -5.46 -0.97
CA SER A 103 9.90 -5.79 -0.27
C SER A 103 10.46 -4.62 0.52
N ASP A 104 10.02 -3.40 0.21
CA ASP A 104 10.65 -2.17 0.72
C ASP A 104 12.17 -2.15 0.44
N CYS A 105 12.54 -2.66 -0.73
CA CYS A 105 13.92 -2.77 -1.17
C CYS A 105 14.51 -1.39 -1.42
N HIS A 106 15.71 -1.14 -0.86
CA HIS A 106 16.48 0.09 -1.07
C HIS A 106 17.87 -0.18 -1.62
N ASN A 107 18.35 -1.42 -1.53
CA ASN A 107 19.66 -1.84 -2.01
C ASN A 107 19.70 -3.36 -2.22
N LEU A 108 20.84 -3.89 -2.62
CA LEU A 108 21.03 -5.32 -2.86
C LEU A 108 21.76 -6.05 -1.71
N SER A 109 21.98 -5.39 -0.59
CA SER A 109 22.67 -5.98 0.58
C SER A 109 21.71 -6.27 1.73
N ASP A 110 21.52 -5.33 2.63
CA ASP A 110 20.73 -5.46 3.86
C ASP A 110 19.22 -5.21 3.66
N ARG A 111 18.86 -4.39 2.66
CA ARG A 111 17.46 -4.12 2.29
C ARG A 111 17.17 -4.57 0.85
N ARG A 112 17.59 -5.79 0.54
CA ARG A 112 17.38 -6.43 -0.76
C ARG A 112 15.95 -6.93 -0.93
N PRO A 113 15.52 -7.20 -2.17
CA PRO A 113 14.25 -7.87 -2.42
C PRO A 113 14.16 -9.21 -1.68
N ASN A 114 13.02 -9.49 -1.08
CA ASN A 114 12.77 -10.68 -0.25
C ASN A 114 11.45 -11.39 -0.60
N PHE A 115 11.04 -11.34 -1.86
CA PHE A 115 9.80 -11.98 -2.32
C PHE A 115 9.81 -13.50 -2.21
N ASP A 116 10.98 -14.13 -2.25
CA ASP A 116 11.12 -15.55 -1.98
C ASP A 116 10.69 -15.92 -0.55
N TYR A 117 10.96 -15.05 0.40
CA TYR A 117 10.48 -15.18 1.78
C TYR A 117 8.95 -15.05 1.84
N LEU A 118 8.39 -14.04 1.19
CA LEU A 118 6.95 -13.82 1.11
C LEU A 118 6.23 -15.05 0.53
N GLN A 119 6.73 -15.61 -0.58
CA GLN A 119 6.17 -16.80 -1.21
C GLN A 119 6.15 -18.02 -0.28
N ARG A 120 7.15 -18.16 0.60
CA ARG A 120 7.19 -19.27 1.57
C ARG A 120 6.27 -19.06 2.78
N LYS A 121 5.98 -17.83 3.17
CA LYS A 121 5.29 -17.50 4.42
C LYS A 121 3.84 -17.06 4.25
N ALA A 122 3.51 -16.43 3.14
CA ALA A 122 2.14 -16.02 2.84
C ALA A 122 1.33 -17.19 2.29
N LYS A 123 0.03 -17.15 2.56
CA LYS A 123 -0.90 -18.09 1.93
C LYS A 123 -1.01 -17.81 0.42
N PRO A 124 -1.02 -18.83 -0.45
CA PRO A 124 -1.13 -18.63 -1.89
C PRO A 124 -2.34 -17.78 -2.31
N GLU A 125 -3.46 -17.91 -1.62
CA GLU A 125 -4.68 -17.15 -1.92
C GLU A 125 -4.48 -15.65 -1.72
N LEU A 126 -3.70 -15.24 -0.70
CA LEU A 126 -3.33 -13.85 -0.45
C LEU A 126 -2.52 -13.27 -1.60
N LEU A 127 -1.54 -14.03 -2.09
CA LEU A 127 -0.68 -13.60 -3.20
C LEU A 127 -1.48 -13.47 -4.49
N GLN A 128 -2.32 -14.47 -4.80
CA GLN A 128 -3.19 -14.44 -5.98
C GLN A 128 -4.18 -13.28 -5.94
N GLN A 129 -4.68 -12.92 -4.76
CA GLN A 129 -5.57 -11.77 -4.63
C GLN A 129 -4.83 -10.46 -4.86
N ALA A 130 -3.61 -10.33 -4.34
CA ALA A 130 -2.77 -9.16 -4.58
C ALA A 130 -2.43 -9.01 -6.08
N ASP A 131 -2.09 -10.09 -6.76
CA ASP A 131 -1.81 -10.08 -8.20
C ASP A 131 -3.04 -9.64 -9.01
N ARG A 132 -4.22 -10.18 -8.68
CA ARG A 132 -5.47 -9.76 -9.33
C ARG A 132 -5.80 -8.30 -9.08
N LEU A 133 -5.62 -7.83 -7.84
CA LEU A 133 -5.83 -6.44 -7.48
C LEU A 133 -4.90 -5.52 -8.28
N PHE A 134 -3.61 -5.82 -8.32
CA PHE A 134 -2.65 -5.03 -9.09
C PHE A 134 -2.99 -4.99 -10.58
N ALA A 135 -3.38 -6.12 -11.15
CA ALA A 135 -3.76 -6.22 -12.55
C ALA A 135 -4.95 -5.31 -12.93
N GLN A 136 -5.88 -5.06 -12.01
CA GLN A 136 -7.03 -4.17 -12.23
C GLN A 136 -6.61 -2.69 -12.39
N HIS A 137 -5.44 -2.33 -11.87
CA HIS A 137 -4.91 -0.96 -11.90
C HIS A 137 -3.90 -0.72 -13.03
N ILE A 138 -3.63 -1.72 -13.86
CA ILE A 138 -2.78 -1.55 -15.05
C ILE A 138 -3.56 -0.73 -16.09
N LEU A 139 -3.00 0.42 -16.46
CA LEU A 139 -3.56 1.24 -17.52
C LEU A 139 -3.35 0.55 -18.86
N SER A 140 -4.43 0.32 -19.59
CA SER A 140 -4.35 -0.12 -20.97
C SER A 140 -3.61 0.95 -21.76
N TYR A 141 -2.48 0.63 -22.39
CA TYR A 141 -1.92 1.48 -23.41
C TYR A 141 -2.95 1.54 -24.52
N SER A 142 -3.69 2.65 -24.59
CA SER A 142 -4.45 2.97 -25.77
C SER A 142 -3.43 3.10 -26.90
N THR A 143 -3.43 2.16 -27.81
CA THR A 143 -2.78 2.28 -29.12
C THR A 143 -3.49 3.37 -29.90
N ALA A 144 -3.30 4.62 -29.48
CA ALA A 144 -3.61 5.80 -30.27
C ALA A 144 -2.35 6.17 -31.05
N GLN A 145 -2.07 5.37 -32.07
CA GLN A 145 -1.24 5.81 -33.18
C GLN A 145 -1.92 5.32 -34.45
N ALA A 146 -2.61 6.21 -35.02
CA ALA A 146 -2.77 6.25 -36.48
C ALA A 146 -2.44 7.65 -36.93
#